data_62e3866d3429d4ede25e9ef7e893ae62
#
_entry.id   62e3866d3429d4ede25e9ef7e893ae62
#
_cell.length_a   1.000
_cell.length_b   1.000
_cell.length_c   1.000
_cell.angle_alpha   90.00
_cell.angle_beta   90.00
_cell.angle_gamma   90.00
#
_symmetry.space_group_name_H-M   'P 1'
#
loop_
_entity.id
_entity.type
_entity.pdbx_description
1 polymer ?
#
loop_
_entity_poly.entity_id
_entity_poly.type
_entity_poly.pdbx_seq_one_letter_code
_entity_poly.pdbx_strand_id
1 'polypeptide(L)'
;MTGPADRALLGSGIPFMSSLDLPIRAATETALAHGITPDRCDILQNGHTLVLRLTETLVARVVTDREGPRKGTAWFARENAVAWHLTQRGAPVIPLHPDLPPGPHEHLGYTLNFWLYVTAMEALPEPGEVGRTLHQCHQLLRTLPEPLPKLAILTESLELLETLAERGLFPAATLQLLREHLISSMEALEGVPHQPLHGDAHPGNLLHTTLGLLWTDWEDAFSGPVEWDLASIIWNARILEEDHDTADRILAGYQKSGGTVDPLALQHSLIARAAVMSAWYPILYPEPDAGRQAKLQRRLEWLESQPMARRPGL
;
A
#
# COMPACT_ATOMS: atom_id res chain seq x y z
N MET A 1 38.56 -61.35 -18.39
CA MET A 1 39.32 -60.10 -18.44
C MET A 1 38.44 -58.98 -17.90
N THR A 2 38.86 -58.48 -16.80
CA THR A 2 38.20 -57.55 -15.86
C THR A 2 38.10 -56.18 -16.42
N GLY A 3 36.90 -55.60 -16.41
CA GLY A 3 36.67 -54.14 -16.61
C GLY A 3 36.68 -53.39 -15.29
N PRO A 4 37.09 -52.10 -15.24
CA PRO A 4 37.28 -51.38 -14.01
C PRO A 4 35.98 -50.75 -13.49
N ALA A 5 35.92 -50.70 -12.16
CA ALA A 5 34.86 -50.15 -11.33
C ALA A 5 34.69 -48.65 -11.53
N ASP A 6 33.44 -48.22 -11.77
CA ASP A 6 33.02 -46.83 -11.70
C ASP A 6 32.88 -46.40 -10.23
N ARG A 7 33.74 -45.46 -9.83
CA ARG A 7 33.62 -44.73 -8.58
C ARG A 7 32.55 -43.64 -8.75
N ALA A 8 31.39 -43.85 -8.16
CA ALA A 8 30.40 -42.82 -7.97
C ALA A 8 30.97 -41.74 -7.05
N LEU A 9 31.22 -40.56 -7.59
CA LEU A 9 31.47 -39.33 -6.86
C LEU A 9 30.14 -38.87 -6.23
N LEU A 10 30.02 -39.06 -4.93
CA LEU A 10 29.00 -38.39 -4.12
C LEU A 10 29.28 -36.90 -4.13
N GLY A 11 28.63 -36.19 -5.05
CA GLY A 11 28.52 -34.75 -5.01
C GLY A 11 27.72 -34.34 -3.79
N SER A 12 28.36 -33.69 -2.80
CA SER A 12 27.72 -33.00 -1.71
C SER A 12 26.98 -31.78 -2.31
N GLY A 13 25.75 -32.03 -2.76
CA GLY A 13 24.84 -30.97 -3.17
C GLY A 13 24.45 -30.16 -1.93
N ILE A 14 25.01 -28.97 -1.78
CA ILE A 14 24.44 -27.94 -0.93
C ILE A 14 23.01 -27.74 -1.47
N PRO A 15 21.94 -27.91 -0.67
CA PRO A 15 20.59 -27.67 -1.14
C PRO A 15 20.51 -26.22 -1.61
N PHE A 16 20.09 -26.01 -2.85
CA PHE A 16 19.89 -24.68 -3.42
C PHE A 16 18.75 -24.04 -2.60
N MET A 17 19.11 -23.19 -1.63
CA MET A 17 18.11 -22.48 -0.83
C MET A 17 17.28 -21.60 -1.76
N SER A 18 15.97 -21.77 -1.71
CA SER A 18 15.05 -20.91 -2.45
C SER A 18 15.18 -19.48 -1.89
N SER A 19 14.95 -18.48 -2.73
CA SER A 19 15.00 -17.07 -2.29
C SER A 19 14.00 -16.78 -1.15
N LEU A 20 13.01 -17.67 -0.95
CA LEU A 20 11.98 -17.55 0.09
C LEU A 20 12.34 -18.27 1.41
N ASP A 21 13.37 -19.13 1.45
CA ASP A 21 13.69 -19.92 2.65
C ASP A 21 14.04 -19.05 3.85
N LEU A 22 14.82 -17.99 3.66
CA LEU A 22 15.21 -17.09 4.74
C LEU A 22 14.05 -16.26 5.30
N PRO A 23 13.21 -15.58 4.48
CA PRO A 23 12.05 -14.84 5.01
C PRO A 23 11.01 -15.76 5.66
N ILE A 24 10.80 -16.99 5.15
CA ILE A 24 9.95 -18.01 5.80
C ILE A 24 10.51 -18.37 7.16
N ARG A 25 11.82 -18.63 7.25
CA ARG A 25 12.48 -18.92 8.53
C ARG A 25 12.39 -17.74 9.49
N ALA A 26 12.57 -16.51 9.01
CA ALA A 26 12.44 -15.33 9.84
C ALA A 26 11.05 -15.26 10.49
N ALA A 27 9.99 -15.49 9.72
CA ALA A 27 8.63 -15.50 10.22
C ALA A 27 8.36 -16.64 11.21
N THR A 28 8.76 -17.87 10.86
CA THR A 28 8.50 -19.06 11.69
C THR A 28 9.27 -19.03 12.99
N GLU A 29 10.57 -18.68 12.96
CA GLU A 29 11.41 -18.59 14.14
C GLU A 29 10.95 -17.46 15.09
N THR A 30 10.48 -16.33 14.53
CA THR A 30 9.91 -15.24 15.34
C THR A 30 8.60 -15.69 16.00
N ALA A 31 7.69 -16.36 15.30
CA ALA A 31 6.47 -16.90 15.90
C ALA A 31 6.77 -17.88 17.03
N LEU A 32 7.73 -18.80 16.82
CA LEU A 32 8.21 -19.76 17.83
C LEU A 32 8.78 -19.04 19.06
N ALA A 33 9.58 -17.99 18.88
CA ALA A 33 10.17 -17.23 19.98
C ALA A 33 9.10 -16.57 20.87
N HIS A 34 7.91 -16.30 20.31
CA HIS A 34 6.75 -15.80 21.04
C HIS A 34 5.76 -16.90 21.48
N GLY A 35 6.16 -18.17 21.41
CA GLY A 35 5.37 -19.30 21.92
C GLY A 35 4.29 -19.83 20.97
N ILE A 36 4.24 -19.35 19.73
CA ILE A 36 3.31 -19.88 18.72
C ILE A 36 4.05 -20.86 17.81
N THR A 37 3.60 -22.11 17.79
CA THR A 37 4.16 -23.14 16.93
C THR A 37 3.45 -23.13 15.57
N PRO A 38 4.11 -22.78 14.47
CA PRO A 38 3.53 -22.88 13.13
C PRO A 38 3.16 -24.32 12.79
N ASP A 39 1.95 -24.55 12.28
CA ASP A 39 1.44 -25.84 11.82
C ASP A 39 1.30 -25.91 10.28
N ARG A 40 1.53 -24.78 9.63
CA ARG A 40 1.50 -24.64 8.16
C ARG A 40 2.44 -23.53 7.69
N CYS A 41 2.59 -23.40 6.39
CA CYS A 41 3.31 -22.32 5.73
C CYS A 41 2.69 -22.10 4.35
N ASP A 42 1.48 -21.53 4.33
CA ASP A 42 0.78 -21.24 3.09
C ASP A 42 1.18 -19.82 2.61
N ILE A 43 1.72 -19.72 1.41
CA ILE A 43 2.02 -18.42 0.79
C ILE A 43 0.72 -17.82 0.28
N LEU A 44 0.27 -16.74 0.93
CA LEU A 44 -0.92 -16.00 0.53
C LEU A 44 -0.60 -14.95 -0.53
N GLN A 45 0.60 -14.33 -0.44
CA GLN A 45 1.09 -13.34 -1.39
C GLN A 45 2.61 -13.40 -1.46
N ASN A 46 3.15 -13.17 -2.65
CA ASN A 46 4.59 -13.05 -2.90
C ASN A 46 4.83 -11.88 -3.86
N GLY A 47 5.37 -10.77 -3.32
CA GLY A 47 5.64 -9.53 -4.02
C GLY A 47 6.73 -8.73 -3.29
N HIS A 48 6.54 -7.43 -3.13
CA HIS A 48 7.41 -6.58 -2.29
C HIS A 48 7.41 -7.03 -0.82
N THR A 49 6.33 -7.65 -0.41
CA THR A 49 6.21 -8.35 0.87
C THR A 49 5.77 -9.79 0.63
N LEU A 50 6.25 -10.70 1.48
CA LEU A 50 5.82 -12.08 1.54
C LEU A 50 4.78 -12.21 2.65
N VAL A 51 3.57 -12.68 2.32
CA VAL A 51 2.49 -12.91 3.27
C VAL A 51 2.29 -14.41 3.44
N LEU A 52 2.44 -14.88 4.67
CA LEU A 52 2.45 -16.29 5.05
C LEU A 52 1.37 -16.58 6.07
N ARG A 53 0.54 -17.59 5.84
CA ARG A 53 -0.31 -18.14 6.89
C ARG A 53 0.46 -19.22 7.64
N LEU A 54 0.71 -19.02 8.93
CA LEU A 54 1.54 -19.89 9.77
C LEU A 54 0.74 -20.79 10.69
N THR A 55 -0.50 -20.39 11.03
CA THR A 55 -1.47 -21.24 11.78
C THR A 55 -2.88 -20.98 11.26
N GLU A 56 -3.88 -21.55 11.92
CA GLU A 56 -5.27 -21.27 11.58
C GLU A 56 -5.61 -19.78 11.69
N THR A 57 -5.00 -19.07 12.64
CA THR A 57 -5.29 -17.66 12.95
C THR A 57 -4.15 -16.70 12.68
N LEU A 58 -2.91 -17.17 12.49
CA LEU A 58 -1.73 -16.32 12.38
C LEU A 58 -1.28 -16.13 10.94
N VAL A 59 -1.14 -14.86 10.54
CA VAL A 59 -0.49 -14.44 9.31
C VAL A 59 0.76 -13.62 9.65
N ALA A 60 1.88 -13.93 9.00
CA ALA A 60 3.08 -13.12 9.02
C ALA A 60 3.21 -12.34 7.70
N ARG A 61 3.53 -11.05 7.77
CA ARG A 61 3.92 -10.22 6.64
C ARG A 61 5.39 -9.86 6.78
N VAL A 62 6.21 -10.25 5.81
CA VAL A 62 7.67 -10.12 5.81
C VAL A 62 8.11 -9.22 4.65
N VAL A 63 8.93 -8.21 4.91
CA VAL A 63 9.51 -7.36 3.87
C VAL A 63 10.58 -8.14 3.12
N THR A 64 10.36 -8.37 1.84
CA THR A 64 11.32 -9.07 0.96
C THR A 64 12.07 -8.10 0.05
N ASP A 65 11.50 -6.96 -0.28
CA ASP A 65 12.18 -5.91 -1.02
C ASP A 65 13.10 -5.10 -0.09
N ARG A 66 14.38 -5.47 -0.07
CA ARG A 66 15.41 -4.84 0.77
C ARG A 66 16.14 -3.69 0.07
N GLU A 67 15.95 -3.54 -1.25
CA GLU A 67 16.61 -2.54 -2.08
C GLU A 67 15.67 -1.41 -2.51
N GLY A 68 14.39 -1.53 -2.19
CA GLY A 68 13.37 -0.54 -2.48
C GLY A 68 13.66 0.84 -1.87
N PRO A 69 12.93 1.87 -2.29
CA PRO A 69 13.15 3.24 -1.85
C PRO A 69 12.87 3.43 -0.35
N ARG A 70 11.99 2.61 0.24
CA ARG A 70 11.67 2.64 1.67
C ARG A 70 12.60 1.73 2.45
N LYS A 71 13.42 2.33 3.32
CA LYS A 71 14.38 1.62 4.16
C LYS A 71 14.01 1.75 5.64
N GLY A 72 14.41 0.75 6.42
CA GLY A 72 14.19 0.72 7.86
C GLY A 72 12.79 0.26 8.26
N THR A 73 12.46 0.44 9.55
CA THR A 73 11.25 -0.12 10.17
C THR A 73 10.18 0.93 10.47
N ALA A 74 10.45 2.21 10.24
CA ALA A 74 9.59 3.30 10.67
C ALA A 74 8.17 3.23 10.05
N TRP A 75 8.06 2.85 8.79
CA TRP A 75 6.78 2.70 8.10
C TRP A 75 6.00 1.47 8.60
N PHE A 76 6.67 0.35 8.94
CA PHE A 76 6.03 -0.79 9.59
C PHE A 76 5.59 -0.47 11.03
N ALA A 77 6.37 0.30 11.78
CA ALA A 77 5.97 0.77 13.10
C ALA A 77 4.73 1.67 13.01
N ARG A 78 4.68 2.55 12.01
CA ARG A 78 3.50 3.41 11.73
C ARG A 78 2.28 2.56 11.37
N GLU A 79 2.42 1.58 10.48
CA GLU A 79 1.35 0.63 10.15
C GLU A 79 0.79 -0.02 11.41
N ASN A 80 1.66 -0.58 12.25
CA ASN A 80 1.24 -1.24 13.49
C ASN A 80 0.52 -0.28 14.45
N ALA A 81 1.02 0.95 14.63
CA ALA A 81 0.41 1.94 15.50
C ALA A 81 -1.01 2.33 15.02
N VAL A 82 -1.16 2.55 13.71
CA VAL A 82 -2.46 2.89 13.10
C VAL A 82 -3.43 1.71 13.20
N ALA A 83 -3.01 0.51 12.80
CA ALA A 83 -3.86 -0.68 12.86
C ALA A 83 -4.27 -1.03 14.29
N TRP A 84 -3.36 -0.90 15.27
CA TRP A 84 -3.65 -1.08 16.68
C TRP A 84 -4.69 -0.09 17.17
N HIS A 85 -4.50 1.20 16.90
CA HIS A 85 -5.43 2.27 17.27
C HIS A 85 -6.84 2.02 16.73
N LEU A 86 -6.94 1.64 15.47
CA LEU A 86 -8.20 1.35 14.80
C LEU A 86 -8.88 0.08 15.34
N THR A 87 -8.11 -1.00 15.57
CA THR A 87 -8.59 -2.26 16.14
C THR A 87 -9.19 -2.04 17.52
N GLN A 88 -8.50 -1.30 18.40
CA GLN A 88 -8.99 -1.01 19.76
C GLN A 88 -10.31 -0.21 19.80
N ARG A 89 -10.69 0.39 18.68
CA ARG A 89 -11.92 1.19 18.52
C ARG A 89 -13.00 0.50 17.70
N GLY A 90 -12.77 -0.76 17.33
CA GLY A 90 -13.74 -1.55 16.54
C GLY A 90 -13.90 -1.04 15.11
N ALA A 91 -12.84 -0.46 14.54
CA ALA A 91 -12.82 -0.09 13.13
C ALA A 91 -12.86 -1.33 12.23
N PRO A 92 -13.37 -1.19 11.00
CA PRO A 92 -13.41 -2.28 10.01
C PRO A 92 -12.00 -2.48 9.39
N VAL A 93 -11.07 -3.04 10.17
CA VAL A 93 -9.67 -3.27 9.78
C VAL A 93 -9.26 -4.70 10.12
N ILE A 94 -8.28 -5.23 9.38
CA ILE A 94 -7.65 -6.49 9.77
C ILE A 94 -6.81 -6.21 11.03
N PRO A 95 -7.07 -6.90 12.15
CA PRO A 95 -6.36 -6.64 13.39
C PRO A 95 -4.97 -7.29 13.41
N LEU A 96 -4.04 -6.67 14.12
CA LEU A 96 -2.82 -7.35 14.54
C LEU A 96 -3.15 -8.58 15.40
N HIS A 97 -2.31 -9.60 15.37
CA HIS A 97 -2.56 -10.82 16.16
C HIS A 97 -2.56 -10.50 17.66
N PRO A 98 -3.63 -10.82 18.41
CA PRO A 98 -3.80 -10.34 19.79
C PRO A 98 -2.80 -10.95 20.79
N ASP A 99 -2.31 -12.16 20.51
CA ASP A 99 -1.40 -12.89 21.40
C ASP A 99 0.07 -12.59 21.15
N LEU A 100 0.38 -11.66 20.23
CA LEU A 100 1.75 -11.29 19.86
C LEU A 100 1.99 -9.80 20.10
N PRO A 101 3.24 -9.41 20.49
CA PRO A 101 3.62 -8.01 20.47
C PRO A 101 3.38 -7.43 19.06
N PRO A 102 2.91 -6.17 18.96
CA PRO A 102 2.57 -5.59 17.65
C PRO A 102 3.76 -5.49 16.67
N GLY A 103 5.00 -5.56 17.17
CA GLY A 103 6.19 -5.36 16.34
C GLY A 103 6.42 -3.89 15.96
N PRO A 104 7.18 -3.57 14.90
CA PRO A 104 7.79 -4.53 13.97
C PRO A 104 8.84 -5.42 14.63
N HIS A 105 8.94 -6.67 14.18
CA HIS A 105 9.96 -7.60 14.60
C HIS A 105 11.11 -7.61 13.59
N GLU A 106 12.34 -7.84 14.05
CA GLU A 106 13.50 -8.01 13.18
C GLU A 106 14.16 -9.36 13.47
N HIS A 107 14.28 -10.20 12.42
CA HIS A 107 14.94 -11.50 12.53
C HIS A 107 15.59 -11.89 11.20
N LEU A 108 16.79 -12.49 11.24
CA LEU A 108 17.59 -12.89 10.07
C LEU A 108 17.76 -11.77 9.01
N GLY A 109 17.72 -10.49 9.44
CA GLY A 109 17.81 -9.33 8.57
C GLY A 109 16.53 -9.01 7.82
N TYR A 110 15.39 -9.57 8.23
CA TYR A 110 14.06 -9.23 7.72
C TYR A 110 13.24 -8.52 8.78
N THR A 111 12.43 -7.56 8.33
CA THR A 111 11.39 -6.90 9.14
C THR A 111 10.07 -7.58 8.88
N LEU A 112 9.29 -7.85 9.93
CA LEU A 112 8.00 -8.52 9.83
C LEU A 112 7.03 -8.08 10.93
N ASN A 113 5.74 -8.28 10.67
CA ASN A 113 4.66 -8.14 11.64
C ASN A 113 3.65 -9.28 11.52
N PHE A 114 2.76 -9.39 12.51
CA PHE A 114 1.82 -10.48 12.63
C PHE A 114 0.38 -9.98 12.68
N TRP A 115 -0.46 -10.60 11.86
CA TRP A 115 -1.85 -10.25 11.66
C TRP A 115 -2.76 -11.42 11.97
N LEU A 116 -3.99 -11.12 12.35
CA LEU A 116 -5.02 -12.14 12.45
C LEU A 116 -5.42 -12.62 11.04
N TYR A 117 -5.48 -13.93 10.84
CA TYR A 117 -6.02 -14.47 9.61
C TYR A 117 -7.53 -14.24 9.52
N VAL A 118 -7.98 -13.74 8.39
CA VAL A 118 -9.40 -13.56 8.08
C VAL A 118 -9.74 -14.32 6.80
N THR A 119 -10.92 -14.94 6.76
CA THR A 119 -11.38 -15.68 5.58
C THR A 119 -11.98 -14.70 4.58
N ALA A 120 -11.33 -14.55 3.43
CA ALA A 120 -11.84 -13.76 2.31
C ALA A 120 -13.04 -14.44 1.66
N MET A 121 -13.97 -13.65 1.14
CA MET A 121 -15.11 -14.06 0.33
C MET A 121 -14.86 -13.69 -1.13
N GLU A 122 -15.35 -14.51 -2.05
CA GLU A 122 -15.23 -14.23 -3.50
C GLU A 122 -16.18 -13.12 -3.98
N ALA A 123 -17.26 -12.84 -3.22
CA ALA A 123 -18.23 -11.82 -3.59
C ALA A 123 -17.61 -10.42 -3.57
N LEU A 124 -17.88 -9.64 -4.62
CA LEU A 124 -17.45 -8.23 -4.66
C LEU A 124 -18.16 -7.43 -3.56
N PRO A 125 -17.47 -6.46 -2.94
CA PRO A 125 -18.07 -5.59 -1.95
C PRO A 125 -19.14 -4.70 -2.59
N GLU A 126 -20.19 -4.36 -1.80
CA GLU A 126 -21.16 -3.34 -2.19
C GLU A 126 -20.49 -1.97 -2.15
N PRO A 127 -20.51 -1.17 -3.26
CA PRO A 127 -19.73 0.07 -3.34
C PRO A 127 -20.06 1.10 -2.24
N GLY A 128 -21.34 1.25 -1.86
CA GLY A 128 -21.72 2.16 -0.78
C GLY A 128 -21.14 1.74 0.58
N GLU A 129 -20.99 0.44 0.83
CA GLU A 129 -20.34 -0.07 2.03
C GLU A 129 -18.83 0.22 2.05
N VAL A 130 -18.16 0.24 0.89
CA VAL A 130 -16.75 0.66 0.80
C VAL A 130 -16.61 2.10 1.30
N GLY A 131 -17.44 3.02 0.78
CA GLY A 131 -17.43 4.41 1.23
C GLY A 131 -17.76 4.56 2.71
N ARG A 132 -18.75 3.80 3.21
CA ARG A 132 -19.14 3.79 4.62
C ARG A 132 -18.02 3.35 5.54
N THR A 133 -17.33 2.24 5.22
CA THR A 133 -16.25 1.70 6.04
C THR A 133 -15.02 2.62 6.04
N LEU A 134 -14.71 3.24 4.92
CA LEU A 134 -13.64 4.25 4.86
C LEU A 134 -13.97 5.45 5.76
N HIS A 135 -15.21 5.98 5.68
CA HIS A 135 -15.63 7.07 6.55
C HIS A 135 -15.50 6.69 8.03
N GLN A 136 -15.89 5.47 8.40
CA GLN A 136 -15.74 4.98 9.78
C GLN A 136 -14.27 4.97 10.22
N CYS A 137 -13.35 4.50 9.37
CA CYS A 137 -11.91 4.59 9.65
C CYS A 137 -11.45 6.04 9.82
N HIS A 138 -11.85 6.95 8.92
CA HIS A 138 -11.51 8.37 9.01
C HIS A 138 -11.98 9.02 10.31
N GLN A 139 -13.18 8.71 10.79
CA GLN A 139 -13.70 9.22 12.06
C GLN A 139 -12.84 8.76 13.26
N LEU A 140 -12.45 7.50 13.27
CA LEU A 140 -11.66 6.92 14.36
C LEU A 140 -10.20 7.40 14.32
N LEU A 141 -9.63 7.59 13.13
CA LEU A 141 -8.27 8.12 12.93
C LEU A 141 -8.10 9.54 13.49
N ARG A 142 -9.15 10.35 13.59
CA ARG A 142 -9.07 11.71 14.20
C ARG A 142 -8.56 11.68 15.64
N THR A 143 -8.69 10.55 16.31
CA THR A 143 -8.24 10.37 17.69
C THR A 143 -6.90 9.63 17.81
N LEU A 144 -6.19 9.47 16.69
CA LEU A 144 -4.84 8.89 16.71
C LEU A 144 -3.90 9.80 17.51
N PRO A 145 -3.25 9.30 18.58
CA PRO A 145 -2.48 10.15 19.47
C PRO A 145 -1.16 10.62 18.86
N GLU A 146 -0.58 9.81 17.97
CA GLU A 146 0.71 10.11 17.34
C GLU A 146 0.49 10.90 16.04
N PRO A 147 1.17 12.04 15.85
CA PRO A 147 1.06 12.80 14.62
C PRO A 147 1.68 12.04 13.45
N LEU A 148 0.98 12.00 12.33
CA LEU A 148 1.51 11.48 11.08
C LEU A 148 2.17 12.59 10.26
N PRO A 149 3.16 12.26 9.40
CA PRO A 149 3.79 13.23 8.51
C PRO A 149 2.74 13.81 7.55
N LYS A 150 2.82 15.11 7.26
CA LYS A 150 1.88 15.77 6.34
C LYS A 150 2.25 15.49 4.90
N LEU A 151 1.25 15.13 4.09
CA LEU A 151 1.35 14.90 2.64
C LEU A 151 2.60 14.08 2.25
N ALA A 152 2.94 13.06 3.07
CA ALA A 152 4.22 12.34 3.01
C ALA A 152 4.49 11.76 1.62
N ILE A 153 3.50 11.11 1.01
CA ILE A 153 3.67 10.46 -0.29
C ILE A 153 3.98 11.46 -1.42
N LEU A 154 3.52 12.72 -1.32
CA LEU A 154 3.85 13.74 -2.30
C LEU A 154 5.31 14.17 -2.15
N THR A 155 5.78 14.34 -0.91
CA THR A 155 7.18 14.64 -0.61
C THR A 155 8.10 13.52 -1.08
N GLU A 156 7.78 12.27 -0.72
CA GLU A 156 8.52 11.08 -1.17
C GLU A 156 8.55 10.98 -2.70
N SER A 157 7.45 11.34 -3.38
CA SER A 157 7.39 11.31 -4.84
C SER A 157 8.26 12.39 -5.48
N LEU A 158 8.36 13.57 -4.89
CA LEU A 158 9.27 14.63 -5.35
C LEU A 158 10.74 14.19 -5.22
N GLU A 159 11.11 13.57 -4.11
CA GLU A 159 12.45 13.00 -3.89
C GLU A 159 12.72 11.86 -4.90
N LEU A 160 11.72 11.01 -5.16
CA LEU A 160 11.84 9.93 -6.14
C LEU A 160 12.13 10.46 -7.55
N LEU A 161 11.56 11.61 -7.97
CA LEU A 161 11.81 12.17 -9.29
C LEU A 161 13.29 12.46 -9.53
N GLU A 162 14.08 12.83 -8.51
CA GLU A 162 15.53 13.01 -8.63
C GLU A 162 16.22 11.68 -9.00
N THR A 163 15.87 10.61 -8.28
CA THR A 163 16.39 9.26 -8.55
C THR A 163 16.01 8.77 -9.96
N LEU A 164 14.77 9.06 -10.39
CA LEU A 164 14.30 8.68 -11.73
C LEU A 164 15.06 9.45 -12.83
N ALA A 165 15.37 10.73 -12.58
CA ALA A 165 16.18 11.54 -13.49
C ALA A 165 17.61 10.99 -13.61
N GLU A 166 18.27 10.69 -12.49
CA GLU A 166 19.62 10.11 -12.46
C GLU A 166 19.70 8.77 -13.19
N ARG A 167 18.66 7.95 -13.08
CA ARG A 167 18.56 6.64 -13.73
C ARG A 167 18.09 6.72 -15.20
N GLY A 168 17.67 7.89 -15.68
CA GLY A 168 17.16 8.07 -17.04
C GLY A 168 15.87 7.29 -17.33
N LEU A 169 15.02 7.07 -16.31
CA LEU A 169 13.81 6.24 -16.43
C LEU A 169 12.63 6.97 -17.09
N PHE A 170 12.66 8.30 -17.15
CA PHE A 170 11.69 9.13 -17.85
C PHE A 170 12.37 10.22 -18.68
N PRO A 171 11.74 10.67 -19.79
CA PRO A 171 12.14 11.90 -20.48
C PRO A 171 12.07 13.12 -19.55
N ALA A 172 12.94 14.11 -19.77
CA ALA A 172 12.97 15.34 -18.94
C ALA A 172 11.61 16.07 -18.92
N ALA A 173 10.90 16.10 -20.04
CA ALA A 173 9.57 16.70 -20.13
C ALA A 173 8.55 16.00 -19.21
N THR A 174 8.57 14.68 -19.14
CA THR A 174 7.69 13.89 -18.24
C THR A 174 8.03 14.17 -16.77
N LEU A 175 9.33 14.19 -16.43
CA LEU A 175 9.76 14.52 -15.04
C LEU A 175 9.32 15.92 -14.64
N GLN A 176 9.42 16.89 -15.57
CA GLN A 176 8.96 18.27 -15.33
C GLN A 176 7.45 18.33 -15.12
N LEU A 177 6.65 17.67 -15.98
CA LEU A 177 5.19 17.58 -15.83
C LEU A 177 4.79 17.01 -14.47
N LEU A 178 5.39 15.88 -14.06
CA LEU A 178 5.10 15.25 -12.77
C LEU A 178 5.48 16.17 -11.60
N ARG A 179 6.64 16.80 -11.65
CA ARG A 179 7.11 17.75 -10.64
C ARG A 179 6.16 18.93 -10.47
N GLU A 180 5.75 19.53 -11.56
CA GLU A 180 4.83 20.69 -11.54
C GLU A 180 3.48 20.33 -10.94
N HIS A 181 2.91 19.17 -11.31
CA HIS A 181 1.64 18.71 -10.73
C HIS A 181 1.78 18.35 -9.25
N LEU A 182 2.87 17.70 -8.83
CA LEU A 182 3.09 17.38 -7.42
C LEU A 182 3.21 18.65 -6.57
N ILE A 183 4.04 19.62 -6.99
CA ILE A 183 4.19 20.90 -6.26
C ILE A 183 2.87 21.67 -6.21
N SER A 184 2.22 21.84 -7.36
CA SER A 184 0.95 22.57 -7.47
C SER A 184 -0.15 21.92 -6.61
N SER A 185 -0.23 20.58 -6.58
CA SER A 185 -1.19 19.87 -5.74
C SER A 185 -0.85 19.99 -4.26
N MET A 186 0.44 19.93 -3.86
CA MET A 186 0.85 20.15 -2.48
C MET A 186 0.41 21.53 -1.99
N GLU A 187 0.71 22.60 -2.75
CA GLU A 187 0.32 23.97 -2.43
C GLU A 187 -1.21 24.10 -2.28
N ALA A 188 -1.98 23.48 -3.17
CA ALA A 188 -3.44 23.53 -3.12
C ALA A 188 -4.03 22.76 -1.93
N LEU A 189 -3.45 21.59 -1.60
CA LEU A 189 -3.94 20.73 -0.53
C LEU A 189 -3.47 21.16 0.86
N GLU A 190 -2.41 21.96 0.98
CA GLU A 190 -1.92 22.46 2.28
C GLU A 190 -2.95 23.32 3.02
N GLY A 191 -3.77 24.07 2.29
CA GLY A 191 -4.85 24.92 2.83
C GLY A 191 -6.15 24.19 3.19
N VAL A 192 -6.26 22.90 2.90
CA VAL A 192 -7.44 22.06 3.19
C VAL A 192 -7.31 21.44 4.59
N PRO A 193 -8.42 21.17 5.32
CA PRO A 193 -8.34 20.49 6.60
C PRO A 193 -7.67 19.11 6.50
N HIS A 194 -6.66 18.86 7.33
CA HIS A 194 -5.92 17.61 7.38
C HIS A 194 -6.33 16.75 8.58
N GLN A 195 -6.30 15.45 8.38
CA GLN A 195 -6.39 14.44 9.43
C GLN A 195 -5.55 13.22 9.06
N PRO A 196 -5.29 12.28 9.99
CA PRO A 196 -4.72 10.99 9.64
C PRO A 196 -5.59 10.24 8.63
N LEU A 197 -4.96 9.65 7.62
CA LEU A 197 -5.57 8.94 6.50
C LEU A 197 -4.98 7.54 6.36
N HIS A 198 -5.61 6.71 5.51
CA HIS A 198 -5.05 5.46 5.05
C HIS A 198 -3.79 5.68 4.19
N GLY A 199 -3.85 6.67 3.30
CA GLY A 199 -2.76 7.04 2.40
C GLY A 199 -2.76 6.27 1.07
N ASP A 200 -3.19 5.02 1.07
CA ASP A 200 -3.34 4.17 -0.13
C ASP A 200 -4.66 3.40 -0.15
N ALA A 201 -5.78 4.09 0.11
CA ALA A 201 -7.11 3.49 0.12
C ALA A 201 -7.56 3.11 -1.31
N HIS A 202 -7.28 1.88 -1.72
CA HIS A 202 -7.73 1.35 -3.01
C HIS A 202 -8.35 -0.06 -2.84
N PRO A 203 -9.09 -0.58 -3.84
CA PRO A 203 -9.77 -1.88 -3.70
C PRO A 203 -8.86 -3.07 -3.36
N GLY A 204 -7.58 -3.01 -3.71
CA GLY A 204 -6.60 -4.04 -3.35
C GLY A 204 -6.26 -4.09 -1.86
N ASN A 205 -6.50 -3.00 -1.13
CA ASN A 205 -6.28 -2.88 0.32
C ASN A 205 -7.57 -3.02 1.12
N LEU A 206 -8.62 -3.58 0.51
CA LEU A 206 -9.90 -3.87 1.14
C LEU A 206 -10.27 -5.33 0.90
N LEU A 207 -10.45 -6.10 1.97
CA LEU A 207 -10.89 -7.48 1.90
C LEU A 207 -12.38 -7.58 2.24
N HIS A 208 -13.15 -8.24 1.37
CA HIS A 208 -14.48 -8.71 1.72
C HIS A 208 -14.34 -10.04 2.47
N THR A 209 -14.75 -10.09 3.71
CA THR A 209 -14.53 -11.23 4.61
C THR A 209 -15.86 -11.70 5.23
N THR A 210 -15.81 -12.86 5.89
CA THR A 210 -16.95 -13.35 6.70
C THR A 210 -17.31 -12.43 7.88
N LEU A 211 -16.43 -11.48 8.24
CA LEU A 211 -16.64 -10.47 9.27
C LEU A 211 -17.09 -9.12 8.69
N GLY A 212 -17.29 -9.02 7.38
CA GLY A 212 -17.58 -7.80 6.64
C GLY A 212 -16.38 -7.27 5.86
N LEU A 213 -16.46 -6.00 5.47
CA LEU A 213 -15.34 -5.33 4.75
C LEU A 213 -14.28 -4.90 5.75
N LEU A 214 -13.02 -5.28 5.51
CA LEU A 214 -11.88 -4.94 6.37
C LEU A 214 -10.77 -4.29 5.56
N TRP A 215 -10.33 -3.11 5.99
CA TRP A 215 -9.18 -2.40 5.45
C TRP A 215 -7.86 -2.98 5.99
N THR A 216 -6.82 -2.98 5.15
CA THR A 216 -5.48 -3.47 5.47
C THR A 216 -4.42 -2.58 4.82
N ASP A 217 -3.13 -2.82 5.12
CA ASP A 217 -2.00 -2.13 4.50
C ASP A 217 -1.92 -0.62 4.83
N TRP A 218 -1.75 -0.34 6.13
CA TRP A 218 -1.71 1.02 6.69
C TRP A 218 -0.30 1.65 6.66
N GLU A 219 0.64 1.06 5.94
CA GLU A 219 2.03 1.53 5.90
C GLU A 219 2.18 2.92 5.28
N ASP A 220 1.26 3.28 4.38
CA ASP A 220 1.22 4.57 3.70
C ASP A 220 0.49 5.67 4.49
N ALA A 221 0.06 5.40 5.71
CA ALA A 221 -0.70 6.36 6.50
C ALA A 221 0.05 7.69 6.69
N PHE A 222 -0.63 8.80 6.41
CA PHE A 222 -0.11 10.15 6.58
C PHE A 222 -1.23 11.13 6.95
N SER A 223 -0.89 12.39 7.26
CA SER A 223 -1.85 13.45 7.53
C SER A 223 -2.13 14.25 6.26
N GLY A 224 -3.39 14.26 5.81
CA GLY A 224 -3.84 14.95 4.61
C GLY A 224 -5.36 15.16 4.57
N PRO A 225 -5.90 15.72 3.48
CA PRO A 225 -7.33 15.84 3.28
C PRO A 225 -7.96 14.48 2.98
N VAL A 226 -9.18 14.25 3.46
CA VAL A 226 -9.92 12.99 3.24
C VAL A 226 -10.13 12.67 1.77
N GLU A 227 -10.14 13.67 0.94
CA GLU A 227 -10.26 13.59 -0.51
C GLU A 227 -9.11 12.81 -1.15
N TRP A 228 -7.94 12.74 -0.51
CA TRP A 228 -6.83 11.89 -0.97
C TRP A 228 -7.22 10.41 -1.02
N ASP A 229 -7.77 9.88 0.07
CA ASP A 229 -8.19 8.48 0.11
C ASP A 229 -9.38 8.23 -0.83
N LEU A 230 -10.31 9.18 -0.93
CA LEU A 230 -11.40 9.11 -1.90
C LEU A 230 -10.86 9.11 -3.34
N ALA A 231 -9.91 9.99 -3.66
CA ALA A 231 -9.24 10.00 -4.95
C ALA A 231 -8.55 8.66 -5.24
N SER A 232 -7.90 8.06 -4.24
CA SER A 232 -7.22 6.76 -4.38
C SER A 232 -8.18 5.62 -4.79
N ILE A 233 -9.43 5.68 -4.36
CA ILE A 233 -10.45 4.68 -4.73
C ILE A 233 -10.99 4.94 -6.13
N ILE A 234 -11.28 6.22 -6.48
CA ILE A 234 -12.05 6.54 -7.69
C ILE A 234 -11.20 6.94 -8.90
N TRP A 235 -9.87 7.09 -8.76
CA TRP A 235 -9.00 7.65 -9.81
C TRP A 235 -9.01 6.85 -11.12
N ASN A 236 -9.10 5.53 -11.07
CA ASN A 236 -9.22 4.72 -12.27
C ASN A 236 -10.50 5.05 -13.04
N ALA A 237 -11.63 5.18 -12.35
CA ALA A 237 -12.89 5.59 -12.95
C ALA A 237 -12.77 6.98 -13.60
N ARG A 238 -12.14 7.93 -12.91
CA ARG A 238 -12.06 9.34 -13.34
C ARG A 238 -10.99 9.60 -14.40
N ILE A 239 -9.93 8.81 -14.44
CA ILE A 239 -8.77 9.04 -15.33
C ILE A 239 -8.75 8.02 -16.48
N LEU A 240 -9.11 6.77 -16.22
CA LEU A 240 -9.13 5.71 -17.21
C LEU A 240 -10.53 5.42 -17.77
N GLU A 241 -11.53 6.15 -17.28
CA GLU A 241 -12.96 5.99 -17.65
C GLU A 241 -13.48 4.56 -17.38
N GLU A 242 -13.02 3.97 -16.27
CA GLU A 242 -13.40 2.64 -15.82
C GLU A 242 -14.46 2.74 -14.71
N ASP A 243 -15.64 2.10 -14.87
CA ASP A 243 -16.65 1.88 -13.83
C ASP A 243 -17.05 3.12 -13.00
N HIS A 244 -17.57 4.15 -13.68
CA HIS A 244 -18.04 5.39 -13.04
C HIS A 244 -19.16 5.16 -12.01
N ASP A 245 -20.06 4.21 -12.25
CA ASP A 245 -21.19 3.92 -11.34
C ASP A 245 -20.68 3.45 -9.97
N THR A 246 -19.73 2.53 -9.97
CA THR A 246 -19.10 2.08 -8.71
C THR A 246 -18.43 3.24 -7.98
N ALA A 247 -17.68 4.10 -8.68
CA ALA A 247 -17.04 5.27 -8.06
C ALA A 247 -18.07 6.23 -7.43
N ASP A 248 -19.15 6.53 -8.13
CA ASP A 248 -20.22 7.43 -7.65
C ASP A 248 -20.93 6.84 -6.43
N ARG A 249 -21.19 5.54 -6.43
CA ARG A 249 -21.80 4.85 -5.28
C ARG A 249 -20.90 4.80 -4.06
N ILE A 250 -19.57 4.67 -4.24
CA ILE A 250 -18.60 4.75 -3.14
C ILE A 250 -18.64 6.15 -2.51
N LEU A 251 -18.57 7.21 -3.32
CA LEU A 251 -18.66 8.59 -2.83
C LEU A 251 -20.00 8.85 -2.12
N ALA A 252 -21.10 8.40 -2.71
CA ALA A 252 -22.43 8.53 -2.09
C ALA A 252 -22.51 7.78 -0.75
N GLY A 253 -21.92 6.59 -0.63
CA GLY A 253 -21.84 5.82 0.61
C GLY A 253 -21.05 6.56 1.71
N TYR A 254 -19.90 7.15 1.33
CA TYR A 254 -19.09 7.98 2.21
C TYR A 254 -19.88 9.18 2.74
N GLN A 255 -20.53 9.94 1.86
CA GLN A 255 -21.34 11.12 2.19
C GLN A 255 -22.57 10.78 3.02
N LYS A 256 -23.29 9.69 2.66
CA LYS A 256 -24.46 9.21 3.41
C LYS A 256 -24.12 8.79 4.84
N SER A 257 -22.87 8.41 5.08
CA SER A 257 -22.36 8.07 6.42
C SER A 257 -21.95 9.32 7.24
N GLY A 258 -22.12 10.53 6.70
CA GLY A 258 -21.80 11.79 7.36
C GLY A 258 -20.46 12.40 6.93
N GLY A 259 -19.78 11.81 5.97
CA GLY A 259 -18.56 12.38 5.38
C GLY A 259 -18.87 13.59 4.51
N THR A 260 -17.97 14.56 4.51
CA THR A 260 -18.00 15.71 3.58
C THR A 260 -16.93 15.53 2.53
N VAL A 261 -17.19 16.03 1.33
CA VAL A 261 -16.25 15.99 0.21
C VAL A 261 -16.20 17.38 -0.42
N ASP A 262 -15.03 18.00 -0.39
CA ASP A 262 -14.77 19.23 -1.12
C ASP A 262 -14.43 18.89 -2.58
N PRO A 263 -15.23 19.33 -3.58
CA PRO A 263 -14.99 18.97 -4.97
C PRO A 263 -13.65 19.49 -5.51
N LEU A 264 -13.18 20.66 -5.02
CA LEU A 264 -11.90 21.22 -5.46
C LEU A 264 -10.72 20.45 -4.86
N ALA A 265 -10.78 20.12 -3.56
CA ALA A 265 -9.79 19.29 -2.91
C ALA A 265 -9.75 17.87 -3.52
N LEU A 266 -10.91 17.31 -3.90
CA LEU A 266 -10.97 16.03 -4.59
C LEU A 266 -10.31 16.10 -5.97
N GLN A 267 -10.53 17.18 -6.74
CA GLN A 267 -9.86 17.36 -8.04
C GLN A 267 -8.33 17.44 -7.87
N HIS A 268 -7.84 18.24 -6.90
CA HIS A 268 -6.41 18.33 -6.61
C HIS A 268 -5.83 16.99 -6.13
N SER A 269 -6.58 16.24 -5.34
CA SER A 269 -6.18 14.90 -4.88
C SER A 269 -6.11 13.88 -6.03
N LEU A 270 -7.03 13.96 -7.01
CA LEU A 270 -6.97 13.14 -8.23
C LEU A 270 -5.74 13.45 -9.07
N ILE A 271 -5.42 14.74 -9.27
CA ILE A 271 -4.22 15.17 -9.98
C ILE A 271 -2.96 14.67 -9.25
N ALA A 272 -2.90 14.90 -7.94
CA ALA A 272 -1.80 14.44 -7.10
C ALA A 272 -1.63 12.92 -7.16
N ARG A 273 -2.74 12.16 -7.06
CA ARG A 273 -2.70 10.69 -7.14
C ARG A 273 -2.20 10.20 -8.49
N ALA A 274 -2.65 10.80 -9.58
CA ALA A 274 -2.16 10.47 -10.92
C ALA A 274 -0.66 10.74 -11.07
N ALA A 275 -0.17 11.87 -10.56
CA ALA A 275 1.25 12.23 -10.59
C ALA A 275 2.10 11.29 -9.73
N VAL A 276 1.67 10.99 -8.49
CA VAL A 276 2.32 10.02 -7.60
C VAL A 276 2.41 8.66 -8.26
N MET A 277 1.29 8.09 -8.71
CA MET A 277 1.28 6.75 -9.32
C MET A 277 2.05 6.68 -10.63
N SER A 278 2.19 7.79 -11.36
CA SER A 278 3.05 7.86 -12.54
C SER A 278 4.53 7.92 -12.16
N ALA A 279 4.90 8.68 -11.12
CA ALA A 279 6.28 8.73 -10.63
C ALA A 279 6.74 7.37 -10.06
N TRP A 280 5.90 6.70 -9.29
CA TRP A 280 6.22 5.39 -8.71
C TRP A 280 6.16 4.23 -9.72
N TYR A 281 5.60 4.47 -10.90
CA TYR A 281 5.35 3.42 -11.89
C TYR A 281 6.59 2.59 -12.27
N PRO A 282 7.79 3.16 -12.57
CA PRO A 282 8.97 2.36 -12.91
C PRO A 282 9.51 1.50 -11.75
N ILE A 283 9.21 1.91 -10.51
CA ILE A 283 9.59 1.16 -9.31
C ILE A 283 8.65 -0.01 -9.09
N LEU A 284 7.33 0.24 -9.23
CA LEU A 284 6.30 -0.78 -9.02
C LEU A 284 6.26 -1.82 -10.16
N TYR A 285 6.61 -1.40 -11.37
CA TYR A 285 6.55 -2.21 -12.58
C TYR A 285 7.82 -2.04 -13.41
N PRO A 286 8.97 -2.62 -13.00
CA PRO A 286 10.24 -2.48 -13.73
C PRO A 286 10.18 -3.09 -15.13
N GLU A 287 9.33 -4.10 -15.33
CA GLU A 287 9.09 -4.76 -16.63
C GLU A 287 7.58 -4.74 -16.96
N PRO A 288 7.02 -3.56 -17.35
CA PRO A 288 5.60 -3.43 -17.56
C PRO A 288 5.16 -4.11 -18.87
N ASP A 289 4.03 -4.82 -18.82
CA ASP A 289 3.35 -5.29 -20.03
C ASP A 289 2.72 -4.13 -20.83
N ALA A 290 2.27 -4.42 -22.07
CA ALA A 290 1.69 -3.42 -22.96
C ALA A 290 0.43 -2.74 -22.37
N GLY A 291 -0.40 -3.48 -21.60
CA GLY A 291 -1.59 -2.93 -20.97
C GLY A 291 -1.24 -1.93 -19.88
N ARG A 292 -0.24 -2.25 -19.05
CA ARG A 292 0.29 -1.33 -18.04
C ARG A 292 0.91 -0.09 -18.66
N GLN A 293 1.70 -0.25 -19.74
CA GLN A 293 2.28 0.88 -20.47
C GLN A 293 1.19 1.80 -21.01
N ALA A 294 0.12 1.25 -21.60
CA ALA A 294 -1.01 2.02 -22.11
C ALA A 294 -1.75 2.79 -20.98
N LYS A 295 -1.88 2.19 -19.80
CA LYS A 295 -2.46 2.89 -18.62
C LYS A 295 -1.58 4.05 -18.15
N LEU A 296 -0.25 3.88 -18.10
CA LEU A 296 0.66 4.97 -17.78
C LEU A 296 0.53 6.12 -18.80
N GLN A 297 0.53 5.79 -20.09
CA GLN A 297 0.42 6.80 -21.14
C GLN A 297 -0.88 7.61 -20.99
N ARG A 298 -2.03 6.97 -20.77
CA ARG A 298 -3.31 7.67 -20.54
C ARG A 298 -3.28 8.58 -19.31
N ARG A 299 -2.59 8.18 -18.23
CA ARG A 299 -2.42 9.02 -17.03
C ARG A 299 -1.61 10.27 -17.33
N LEU A 300 -0.52 10.13 -18.08
CA LEU A 300 0.32 11.26 -18.48
C LEU A 300 -0.44 12.21 -19.41
N GLU A 301 -1.17 11.71 -20.42
CA GLU A 301 -2.03 12.50 -21.30
C GLU A 301 -3.14 13.22 -20.51
N TRP A 302 -3.74 12.53 -19.53
CA TRP A 302 -4.72 13.16 -18.65
C TRP A 302 -4.10 14.28 -17.83
N LEU A 303 -2.90 14.08 -17.25
CA LEU A 303 -2.18 15.12 -16.51
C LEU A 303 -1.84 16.31 -17.40
N GLU A 304 -1.41 16.13 -18.64
CA GLU A 304 -1.15 17.20 -19.60
C GLU A 304 -2.39 18.06 -19.87
N SER A 305 -3.58 17.47 -19.77
CA SER A 305 -4.86 18.17 -19.96
C SER A 305 -5.34 18.94 -18.73
N GLN A 306 -4.74 18.69 -17.54
CA GLN A 306 -5.18 19.34 -16.30
C GLN A 306 -4.59 20.74 -16.14
N PRO A 307 -5.38 21.72 -15.62
CA PRO A 307 -4.85 23.03 -15.33
C PRO A 307 -3.84 22.94 -14.17
N MET A 308 -2.71 23.60 -14.30
CA MET A 308 -1.83 23.88 -13.16
C MET A 308 -2.57 24.81 -12.18
N ALA A 309 -2.54 24.50 -10.88
CA ALA A 309 -3.05 25.43 -9.88
C ALA A 309 -2.32 26.76 -10.04
N ARG A 310 -3.08 27.86 -10.20
CA ARG A 310 -2.48 29.18 -10.35
C ARG A 310 -1.77 29.51 -9.04
N ARG A 311 -0.48 29.83 -9.09
CA ARG A 311 0.21 30.42 -7.94
C ARG A 311 -0.56 31.67 -7.51
N PRO A 312 -1.01 31.78 -6.26
CA PRO A 312 -1.59 33.01 -5.78
C PRO A 312 -0.49 34.08 -5.79
N GLY A 313 -0.56 35.01 -6.75
CA GLY A 313 0.25 36.24 -6.79
C GLY A 313 1.59 36.10 -7.52
N LEU A 314 1.60 36.18 -8.83
CA LEU A 314 2.55 36.94 -9.63
C LEU A 314 1.81 38.04 -10.34
#